data_b3c53dbfde2c41c161dcb9c481178d2f
#
_entry.id   b3c53dbfde2c41c161dcb9c481178d2f
#
_cell.length_a   1.000
_cell.length_b   1.000
_cell.length_c   1.000
_cell.angle_alpha   90.00
_cell.angle_beta   90.00
_cell.angle_gamma   90.00
#
_symmetry.space_group_name_H-M   'P 1'
#
loop_
_entity.id
_entity.type
_entity.pdbx_description
1 polymer ?
#
loop_
_entity_poly.entity_id
_entity_poly.type
_entity_poly.pdbx_seq_one_letter_code
_entity_poly.pdbx_strand_id
1 'polypeptide(L)'
;MRYLVTGGAGFIGSNIVDRLIDEGHSVVVIDNEYSDAHESFYWNNKAENYKFDIRNYSEIEPLFKGVDYVFHLAAEARIQPAIENPIAAVEINVVGTCNVLQASRKHNVKRVIYSSTSSAYGLKNPIPLKESMPKDCLNPYSVSKTAGEELCKMYTDLFGLKTITFRYFNVYGDRQCTKGQYAPVIGLFMKQISNGNPMTVVGDGLQTRDYTNVKDVVNANMAATECETGFGEIFNIGTGVQTNILELAEMIAPGKKVLHIPERPGECRFTQADISKAKEILKWEPKINLSDWINGR
;
A
#
# COMPACT_ATOMS: atom_id res chain seq x y z
N MET A 1 11.66 20.89 1.33
CA MET A 1 12.35 19.62 1.64
C MET A 1 12.49 18.79 0.37
N ARG A 2 13.39 17.81 0.36
CA ARG A 2 13.57 16.88 -0.76
C ARG A 2 13.09 15.47 -0.36
N TYR A 3 12.15 14.93 -1.11
CA TYR A 3 11.55 13.62 -0.90
C TYR A 3 11.96 12.66 -2.00
N LEU A 4 12.03 11.37 -1.69
CA LEU A 4 12.18 10.31 -2.66
C LEU A 4 11.02 9.32 -2.51
N VAL A 5 10.36 8.99 -3.63
CA VAL A 5 9.23 8.06 -3.66
C VAL A 5 9.57 6.91 -4.59
N THR A 6 9.76 5.70 -4.06
CA THR A 6 9.87 4.50 -4.87
C THR A 6 8.49 3.93 -5.15
N GLY A 7 8.24 3.42 -6.36
CA GLY A 7 6.89 3.07 -6.81
C GLY A 7 6.02 4.33 -7.02
N GLY A 8 6.68 5.47 -7.30
CA GLY A 8 6.01 6.77 -7.36
C GLY A 8 5.18 7.02 -8.60
N ALA A 9 5.27 6.20 -9.63
CA ALA A 9 4.39 6.25 -10.80
C ALA A 9 3.16 5.34 -10.67
N GLY A 10 3.10 4.49 -9.62
CA GLY A 10 1.97 3.61 -9.32
C GLY A 10 0.80 4.31 -8.64
N PHE A 11 -0.20 3.53 -8.23
CA PHE A 11 -1.44 4.03 -7.64
C PHE A 11 -1.23 4.94 -6.41
N ILE A 12 -0.74 4.41 -5.31
CA ILE A 12 -0.58 5.19 -4.06
C ILE A 12 0.56 6.19 -4.21
N GLY A 13 1.69 5.76 -4.80
CA GLY A 13 2.88 6.58 -4.94
C GLY A 13 2.64 7.87 -5.72
N SER A 14 1.91 7.81 -6.84
CA SER A 14 1.62 8.99 -7.65
C SER A 14 0.72 10.02 -6.94
N ASN A 15 -0.18 9.56 -6.07
CA ASN A 15 -0.98 10.47 -5.22
C ASN A 15 -0.11 11.14 -4.14
N ILE A 16 0.90 10.44 -3.59
CA ILE A 16 1.88 11.05 -2.67
C ILE A 16 2.75 12.06 -3.41
N VAL A 17 3.26 11.71 -4.61
CA VAL A 17 4.08 12.61 -5.43
C VAL A 17 3.35 13.91 -5.74
N ASP A 18 2.09 13.82 -6.21
CA ASP A 18 1.29 15.02 -6.51
C ASP A 18 1.10 15.89 -5.27
N ARG A 19 0.78 15.30 -4.12
CA ARG A 19 0.62 16.04 -2.86
C ARG A 19 1.92 16.78 -2.47
N LEU A 20 3.07 16.14 -2.58
CA LEU A 20 4.36 16.75 -2.27
C LEU A 20 4.71 17.91 -3.22
N ILE A 21 4.44 17.73 -4.52
CA ILE A 21 4.65 18.78 -5.53
C ILE A 21 3.73 19.97 -5.29
N ASP A 22 2.44 19.73 -4.98
CA ASP A 22 1.47 20.78 -4.70
C ASP A 22 1.82 21.58 -3.43
N GLU A 23 2.49 20.96 -2.47
CA GLU A 23 3.05 21.62 -1.28
C GLU A 23 4.40 22.32 -1.53
N GLY A 24 4.92 22.32 -2.77
CA GLY A 24 6.14 23.01 -3.16
C GLY A 24 7.43 22.29 -2.79
N HIS A 25 7.40 20.98 -2.63
CA HIS A 25 8.57 20.17 -2.30
C HIS A 25 9.30 19.68 -3.56
N SER A 26 10.61 19.42 -3.43
CA SER A 26 11.39 18.72 -4.45
C SER A 26 11.18 17.21 -4.30
N VAL A 27 10.85 16.53 -5.41
CA VAL A 27 10.50 15.10 -5.38
C VAL A 27 11.33 14.34 -6.42
N VAL A 28 11.96 13.25 -5.96
CA VAL A 28 12.60 12.24 -6.81
C VAL A 28 11.68 11.02 -6.87
N VAL A 29 11.39 10.52 -8.05
CA VAL A 29 10.56 9.34 -8.28
C VAL A 29 11.43 8.23 -8.87
N ILE A 30 11.34 7.04 -8.28
CA ILE A 30 11.92 5.80 -8.81
C ILE A 30 10.79 4.81 -9.06
N ASP A 31 10.62 4.36 -10.30
CA ASP A 31 9.66 3.33 -10.68
C ASP A 31 10.20 2.58 -11.91
N ASN A 32 9.95 1.28 -12.02
CA ASN A 32 10.37 0.49 -13.19
C ASN A 32 9.20 0.07 -14.08
N GLU A 33 7.97 0.52 -13.74
CA GLU A 33 6.73 0.14 -14.43
C GLU A 33 6.52 -1.39 -14.51
N TYR A 34 6.96 -2.10 -13.47
CA TYR A 34 6.91 -3.56 -13.43
C TYR A 34 5.47 -4.11 -13.39
N SER A 35 4.57 -3.44 -12.68
CA SER A 35 3.22 -3.95 -12.44
C SER A 35 2.34 -3.88 -13.69
N ASP A 36 1.82 -5.02 -14.14
CA ASP A 36 0.85 -5.12 -15.23
C ASP A 36 -0.61 -4.81 -14.83
N ALA A 37 -0.84 -4.54 -13.53
CA ALA A 37 -2.16 -4.18 -13.01
C ALA A 37 -2.59 -2.75 -13.36
N HIS A 38 -1.63 -1.90 -13.67
CA HIS A 38 -1.88 -0.53 -14.06
C HIS A 38 -2.29 -0.44 -15.55
N GLU A 39 -3.29 0.36 -15.85
CA GLU A 39 -3.60 0.76 -17.24
C GLU A 39 -2.61 1.81 -17.74
N SER A 40 -2.14 2.67 -16.82
CA SER A 40 -1.17 3.73 -17.06
C SER A 40 -0.32 3.94 -15.81
N PHE A 41 0.90 4.39 -16.01
CA PHE A 41 1.76 4.91 -14.96
C PHE A 41 1.66 6.43 -14.93
N TYR A 42 1.66 7.01 -13.73
CA TYR A 42 1.35 8.43 -13.51
C TYR A 42 2.62 9.19 -13.09
N TRP A 43 3.44 9.53 -14.08
CA TRP A 43 4.65 10.33 -13.87
C TRP A 43 4.29 11.81 -13.73
N ASN A 44 4.64 12.43 -12.62
CA ASN A 44 4.49 13.89 -12.47
C ASN A 44 5.66 14.59 -13.15
N ASN A 45 5.37 15.47 -14.11
CA ASN A 45 6.39 16.16 -14.92
C ASN A 45 7.18 17.24 -14.15
N LYS A 46 6.76 17.59 -12.94
CA LYS A 46 7.50 18.49 -12.04
C LYS A 46 8.44 17.76 -11.10
N ALA A 47 8.40 16.42 -11.06
CA ALA A 47 9.31 15.60 -10.29
C ALA A 47 10.53 15.18 -11.10
N GLU A 48 11.63 14.84 -10.41
CA GLU A 48 12.80 14.20 -11.01
C GLU A 48 12.50 12.70 -11.18
N ASN A 49 12.22 12.26 -12.40
CA ASN A 49 11.72 10.92 -12.68
C ASN A 49 12.83 9.98 -13.19
N TYR A 50 12.97 8.80 -12.57
CA TYR A 50 13.94 7.79 -12.93
C TYR A 50 13.26 6.43 -13.12
N LYS A 51 13.39 5.85 -14.33
CA LYS A 51 12.89 4.50 -14.62
C LYS A 51 13.93 3.46 -14.24
N PHE A 52 14.10 3.22 -12.94
CA PHE A 52 15.07 2.30 -12.36
C PHE A 52 14.41 1.23 -11.51
N ASP A 53 15.09 0.09 -11.39
CA ASP A 53 14.68 -1.01 -10.53
C ASP A 53 15.36 -0.91 -9.17
N ILE A 54 14.58 -0.99 -8.08
CA ILE A 54 15.13 -0.91 -6.71
C ILE A 54 16.09 -2.07 -6.36
N ARG A 55 16.11 -3.14 -7.16
CA ARG A 55 17.09 -4.23 -7.02
C ARG A 55 18.49 -3.81 -7.46
N ASN A 56 18.62 -2.80 -8.30
CA ASN A 56 19.89 -2.29 -8.81
C ASN A 56 20.46 -1.21 -7.88
N TYR A 57 21.11 -1.61 -6.80
CA TYR A 57 21.64 -0.69 -5.78
C TYR A 57 22.50 0.43 -6.37
N SER A 58 23.40 0.12 -7.31
CA SER A 58 24.31 1.10 -7.90
C SER A 58 23.63 2.20 -8.72
N GLU A 59 22.44 1.92 -9.28
CA GLU A 59 21.66 2.91 -10.02
C GLU A 59 20.85 3.82 -9.10
N ILE A 60 20.24 3.25 -8.03
CA ILE A 60 19.36 4.01 -7.17
C ILE A 60 20.11 4.78 -6.08
N GLU A 61 21.21 4.26 -5.55
CA GLU A 61 21.93 4.83 -4.41
C GLU A 61 22.29 6.32 -4.57
N PRO A 62 22.83 6.77 -5.73
CA PRO A 62 23.20 8.18 -5.89
C PRO A 62 22.01 9.14 -5.80
N LEU A 63 20.78 8.68 -6.07
CA LEU A 63 19.57 9.48 -6.04
C LEU A 63 19.14 9.88 -4.62
N PHE A 64 19.68 9.21 -3.59
CA PHE A 64 19.39 9.51 -2.19
C PHE A 64 20.17 10.69 -1.64
N LYS A 65 21.13 11.22 -2.41
CA LYS A 65 21.93 12.38 -1.99
C LYS A 65 21.06 13.61 -1.74
N GLY A 66 21.09 14.13 -0.51
CA GLY A 66 20.33 15.30 -0.09
C GLY A 66 18.82 15.06 0.09
N VAL A 67 18.37 13.80 0.08
CA VAL A 67 16.98 13.43 0.38
C VAL A 67 16.74 13.52 1.87
N ASP A 68 15.65 14.20 2.26
CA ASP A 68 15.21 14.29 3.65
C ASP A 68 14.37 13.08 4.08
N TYR A 69 13.40 12.67 3.26
CA TYR A 69 12.44 11.61 3.55
C TYR A 69 12.26 10.68 2.37
N VAL A 70 12.05 9.39 2.66
CA VAL A 70 11.77 8.38 1.65
C VAL A 70 10.42 7.74 1.92
N PHE A 71 9.55 7.72 0.90
CA PHE A 71 8.36 6.88 0.86
C PHE A 71 8.65 5.65 0.00
N HIS A 72 8.67 4.48 0.63
CA HIS A 72 9.03 3.24 -0.05
C HIS A 72 7.79 2.40 -0.34
N LEU A 73 7.28 2.52 -1.58
CA LEU A 73 6.08 1.82 -2.06
C LEU A 73 6.37 0.80 -3.16
N ALA A 74 7.54 0.85 -3.82
CA ALA A 74 7.90 -0.11 -4.85
C ALA A 74 7.86 -1.54 -4.30
N ALA A 75 7.08 -2.41 -4.93
CA ALA A 75 6.89 -3.80 -4.50
C ALA A 75 6.23 -4.64 -5.60
N GLU A 76 6.41 -5.98 -5.57
CA GLU A 76 5.34 -6.85 -6.05
C GLU A 76 4.22 -6.80 -4.99
N ALA A 77 3.10 -6.19 -5.37
CA ALA A 77 2.07 -5.77 -4.42
C ALA A 77 0.81 -6.66 -4.43
N ARG A 78 0.84 -7.80 -5.15
CA ARG A 78 -0.33 -8.65 -5.34
C ARG A 78 -0.06 -10.09 -4.93
N ILE A 79 -1.08 -10.72 -4.35
CA ILE A 79 -0.99 -12.09 -3.81
C ILE A 79 -0.77 -13.11 -4.94
N GLN A 80 -1.59 -13.09 -5.99
CA GLN A 80 -1.54 -14.12 -7.02
C GLN A 80 -0.25 -14.07 -7.87
N PRO A 81 0.22 -12.92 -8.38
CA PRO A 81 1.52 -12.84 -9.03
C PRO A 81 2.69 -13.29 -8.14
N ALA A 82 2.64 -12.99 -6.83
CA ALA A 82 3.65 -13.49 -5.90
C ALA A 82 3.60 -15.01 -5.68
N ILE A 83 2.42 -15.64 -5.78
CA ILE A 83 2.29 -17.10 -5.75
C ILE A 83 2.84 -17.71 -7.05
N GLU A 84 2.57 -17.10 -8.19
CA GLU A 84 3.05 -17.54 -9.50
C GLU A 84 4.58 -17.39 -9.64
N ASN A 85 5.16 -16.32 -9.06
CA ASN A 85 6.61 -16.09 -9.06
C ASN A 85 7.11 -15.62 -7.68
N PRO A 86 7.27 -16.55 -6.71
CA PRO A 86 7.70 -16.19 -5.35
C PRO A 86 9.15 -15.66 -5.30
N ILE A 87 10.01 -16.07 -6.23
CA ILE A 87 11.40 -15.58 -6.30
C ILE A 87 11.40 -14.08 -6.59
N ALA A 88 10.67 -13.64 -7.62
CA ALA A 88 10.56 -12.23 -7.96
C ALA A 88 9.97 -11.41 -6.80
N ALA A 89 8.95 -11.95 -6.10
CA ALA A 89 8.38 -11.27 -4.93
C ALA A 89 9.42 -11.07 -3.81
N VAL A 90 10.27 -12.06 -3.54
CA VAL A 90 11.35 -11.95 -2.54
C VAL A 90 12.44 -10.98 -3.01
N GLU A 91 12.90 -11.08 -4.25
CA GLU A 91 13.91 -10.16 -4.80
C GLU A 91 13.45 -8.70 -4.75
N ILE A 92 12.23 -8.42 -5.17
CA ILE A 92 11.69 -7.05 -5.18
C ILE A 92 11.45 -6.57 -3.74
N ASN A 93 10.68 -7.34 -2.96
CA ASN A 93 10.17 -6.86 -1.67
C ASN A 93 11.20 -6.96 -0.54
N VAL A 94 12.17 -7.86 -0.61
CA VAL A 94 13.19 -8.01 0.45
C VAL A 94 14.51 -7.39 0.03
N VAL A 95 15.10 -7.83 -1.10
CA VAL A 95 16.39 -7.29 -1.56
C VAL A 95 16.24 -5.82 -1.96
N GLY A 96 15.18 -5.48 -2.72
CA GLY A 96 14.90 -4.08 -3.09
C GLY A 96 14.68 -3.18 -1.87
N THR A 97 13.95 -3.64 -0.85
CA THR A 97 13.77 -2.90 0.40
C THR A 97 15.09 -2.71 1.14
N CYS A 98 15.93 -3.76 1.20
CA CYS A 98 17.26 -3.65 1.81
C CYS A 98 18.13 -2.61 1.10
N ASN A 99 18.08 -2.55 -0.24
CA ASN A 99 18.80 -1.56 -1.03
C ASN A 99 18.34 -0.12 -0.71
N VAL A 100 17.03 0.10 -0.63
CA VAL A 100 16.44 1.40 -0.28
C VAL A 100 16.87 1.85 1.13
N LEU A 101 16.80 0.95 2.12
CA LEU A 101 17.22 1.22 3.49
C LEU A 101 18.73 1.50 3.57
N GLN A 102 19.54 0.73 2.86
CA GLN A 102 20.99 0.93 2.85
C GLN A 102 21.39 2.25 2.19
N ALA A 103 20.76 2.63 1.07
CA ALA A 103 20.96 3.92 0.43
C ALA A 103 20.52 5.07 1.34
N SER A 104 19.37 4.92 2.00
CA SER A 104 18.86 5.89 2.99
C SER A 104 19.85 6.11 4.14
N ARG A 105 20.37 5.02 4.70
CA ARG A 105 21.40 5.07 5.77
C ARG A 105 22.67 5.77 5.29
N LYS A 106 23.18 5.41 4.10
CA LYS A 106 24.42 5.95 3.55
C LYS A 106 24.35 7.46 3.35
N HIS A 107 23.18 7.98 2.96
CA HIS A 107 22.96 9.41 2.70
C HIS A 107 22.31 10.18 3.85
N ASN A 108 22.23 9.59 5.06
CA ASN A 108 21.69 10.20 6.27
C ASN A 108 20.24 10.73 6.07
N VAL A 109 19.40 9.96 5.37
CA VAL A 109 17.97 10.24 5.25
C VAL A 109 17.36 10.32 6.64
N LYS A 110 16.54 11.35 6.90
CA LYS A 110 15.94 11.59 8.22
C LYS A 110 14.97 10.50 8.62
N ARG A 111 14.19 9.97 7.64
CA ARG A 111 13.19 8.92 7.88
C ARG A 111 12.80 8.19 6.61
N VAL A 112 12.53 6.90 6.75
CA VAL A 112 11.93 6.05 5.70
C VAL A 112 10.54 5.62 6.16
N ILE A 113 9.52 5.83 5.33
CA ILE A 113 8.17 5.34 5.53
C ILE A 113 7.96 4.15 4.59
N TYR A 114 7.78 2.97 5.18
CA TYR A 114 7.65 1.71 4.45
C TYR A 114 6.20 1.27 4.34
N SER A 115 5.76 0.99 3.12
CA SER A 115 4.41 0.49 2.82
C SER A 115 4.37 -1.03 2.93
N SER A 116 3.82 -1.55 4.02
CA SER A 116 3.52 -2.97 4.26
C SER A 116 2.04 -3.27 4.00
N THR A 117 1.51 -4.35 4.55
CA THR A 117 0.19 -4.90 4.19
C THR A 117 -0.54 -5.49 5.39
N SER A 118 -1.87 -5.37 5.42
CA SER A 118 -2.75 -6.09 6.35
C SER A 118 -2.74 -7.61 6.13
N SER A 119 -2.26 -8.10 4.97
CA SER A 119 -2.11 -9.54 4.72
C SER A 119 -1.14 -10.24 5.68
N ALA A 120 -0.37 -9.48 6.46
CA ALA A 120 0.47 -9.98 7.54
C ALA A 120 -0.31 -10.70 8.65
N TYR A 121 -1.59 -10.37 8.82
CA TYR A 121 -2.41 -10.90 9.93
C TYR A 121 -3.00 -12.28 9.67
N GLY A 122 -3.13 -12.69 8.42
CA GLY A 122 -3.63 -14.02 8.04
C GLY A 122 -5.05 -14.33 8.50
N LEU A 123 -5.26 -15.58 8.95
CA LEU A 123 -6.58 -16.12 9.34
C LEU A 123 -6.74 -16.34 10.86
N LYS A 124 -5.64 -16.44 11.60
CA LYS A 124 -5.66 -16.85 13.03
C LYS A 124 -5.95 -15.70 13.97
N ASN A 125 -5.81 -14.46 13.52
CA ASN A 125 -5.99 -13.29 14.36
C ASN A 125 -7.47 -12.86 14.40
N PRO A 126 -8.03 -12.61 15.61
CA PRO A 126 -9.38 -12.07 15.73
C PRO A 126 -9.42 -10.59 15.32
N ILE A 127 -10.56 -10.13 14.82
CA ILE A 127 -10.80 -8.72 14.53
C ILE A 127 -11.32 -7.98 15.79
N PRO A 128 -11.05 -6.67 15.96
CA PRO A 128 -10.21 -5.84 15.11
C PRO A 128 -8.71 -6.19 15.21
N LEU A 129 -8.00 -6.12 14.08
CA LEU A 129 -6.60 -6.49 13.96
C LEU A 129 -5.69 -5.42 14.58
N LYS A 130 -4.82 -5.81 15.51
CA LYS A 130 -3.86 -4.94 16.22
C LYS A 130 -2.43 -5.24 15.79
N GLU A 131 -1.58 -4.22 15.79
CA GLU A 131 -0.17 -4.34 15.39
C GLU A 131 0.63 -5.31 16.27
N SER A 132 0.21 -5.49 17.52
CA SER A 132 0.82 -6.44 18.49
C SER A 132 0.48 -7.91 18.22
N MET A 133 -0.46 -8.20 17.33
CA MET A 133 -0.85 -9.57 17.01
C MET A 133 0.24 -10.29 16.20
N PRO A 134 0.39 -11.62 16.37
CA PRO A 134 1.39 -12.40 15.66
C PRO A 134 1.15 -12.37 14.15
N LYS A 135 2.23 -12.43 13.39
CA LYS A 135 2.16 -12.60 11.93
C LYS A 135 1.65 -13.99 11.59
N ASP A 136 0.72 -14.09 10.64
CA ASP A 136 0.18 -15.33 10.08
C ASP A 136 0.17 -15.22 8.56
N CYS A 137 1.35 -15.19 7.95
CA CYS A 137 1.54 -14.98 6.52
C CYS A 137 1.08 -16.21 5.72
N LEU A 138 0.11 -16.03 4.81
CA LEU A 138 -0.53 -17.11 4.05
C LEU A 138 0.07 -17.32 2.65
N ASN A 139 0.91 -16.42 2.18
CA ASN A 139 1.39 -16.40 0.80
C ASN A 139 2.75 -15.68 0.68
N PRO A 140 3.49 -15.84 -0.44
CA PRO A 140 4.80 -15.23 -0.63
C PRO A 140 4.78 -13.69 -0.57
N TYR A 141 3.68 -13.05 -0.98
CA TYR A 141 3.54 -11.59 -0.86
C TYR A 141 3.59 -11.16 0.61
N SER A 142 2.74 -11.74 1.47
CA SER A 142 2.72 -11.37 2.89
C SER A 142 4.03 -11.70 3.61
N VAL A 143 4.68 -12.84 3.29
CA VAL A 143 6.00 -13.20 3.84
C VAL A 143 7.04 -12.16 3.43
N SER A 144 7.15 -11.83 2.15
CA SER A 144 8.17 -10.88 1.67
C SER A 144 7.94 -9.46 2.19
N LYS A 145 6.68 -9.00 2.32
CA LYS A 145 6.37 -7.69 2.90
C LYS A 145 6.70 -7.63 4.40
N THR A 146 6.39 -8.69 5.15
CA THR A 146 6.73 -8.73 6.59
C THR A 146 8.23 -8.89 6.84
N ALA A 147 8.99 -9.49 5.94
CA ALA A 147 10.46 -9.46 5.99
C ALA A 147 10.99 -8.01 5.86
N GLY A 148 10.36 -7.19 5.01
CA GLY A 148 10.65 -5.75 4.93
C GLY A 148 10.36 -5.00 6.24
N GLU A 149 9.31 -5.38 7.00
CA GLU A 149 9.04 -4.82 8.34
C GLU A 149 10.19 -5.09 9.31
N GLU A 150 10.71 -6.35 9.31
CA GLU A 150 11.87 -6.71 10.15
C GLU A 150 13.14 -5.96 9.74
N LEU A 151 13.37 -5.77 8.42
CA LEU A 151 14.47 -4.94 7.95
C LEU A 151 14.33 -3.50 8.44
N CYS A 152 13.17 -2.88 8.34
CA CYS A 152 12.93 -1.53 8.82
C CYS A 152 13.24 -1.41 10.32
N LYS A 153 12.71 -2.34 11.13
CA LYS A 153 12.97 -2.37 12.57
C LYS A 153 14.46 -2.53 12.86
N MET A 154 15.14 -3.48 12.21
CA MET A 154 16.57 -3.72 12.37
C MET A 154 17.41 -2.49 12.00
N TYR A 155 17.08 -1.79 10.90
CA TYR A 155 17.80 -0.56 10.53
C TYR A 155 17.61 0.56 11.55
N THR A 156 16.45 0.62 12.20
CA THR A 156 16.21 1.58 13.29
C THR A 156 17.03 1.21 14.52
N ASP A 157 16.93 -0.04 14.98
CA ASP A 157 17.55 -0.48 16.23
C ASP A 157 19.09 -0.51 16.16
N LEU A 158 19.63 -1.02 15.03
CA LEU A 158 21.06 -1.23 14.88
C LEU A 158 21.81 -0.02 14.31
N PHE A 159 21.18 0.71 13.38
CA PHE A 159 21.84 1.78 12.64
C PHE A 159 21.31 3.18 12.93
N GLY A 160 20.25 3.32 13.72
CA GLY A 160 19.64 4.60 14.06
C GLY A 160 18.87 5.27 12.91
N LEU A 161 18.64 4.56 11.79
CA LEU A 161 17.80 5.06 10.71
C LEU A 161 16.34 5.04 11.15
N LYS A 162 15.71 6.19 11.35
CA LYS A 162 14.30 6.26 11.74
C LYS A 162 13.42 5.67 10.64
N THR A 163 12.68 4.61 10.94
CA THR A 163 11.69 4.03 10.03
C THR A 163 10.30 4.04 10.62
N ILE A 164 9.27 4.12 9.79
CA ILE A 164 7.87 3.91 10.15
C ILE A 164 7.29 2.94 9.12
N THR A 165 6.56 1.95 9.61
CA THR A 165 5.96 0.91 8.76
C THR A 165 4.45 1.00 8.80
N PHE A 166 3.82 1.05 7.63
CA PHE A 166 2.37 1.07 7.49
C PHE A 166 1.82 -0.26 6.96
N ARG A 167 0.89 -0.88 7.66
CA ARG A 167 0.04 -1.95 7.13
C ARG A 167 -1.22 -1.33 6.58
N TYR A 168 -1.27 -1.17 5.26
CA TYR A 168 -2.46 -0.64 4.58
C TYR A 168 -3.58 -1.68 4.51
N PHE A 169 -4.82 -1.20 4.70
CA PHE A 169 -6.05 -1.97 4.54
C PHE A 169 -6.77 -1.53 3.27
N ASN A 170 -6.89 -2.42 2.31
CA ASN A 170 -7.63 -2.34 1.03
C ASN A 170 -7.80 -0.92 0.47
N VAL A 171 -6.70 -0.33 0.02
CA VAL A 171 -6.68 1.06 -0.47
C VAL A 171 -7.49 1.17 -1.76
N TYR A 172 -8.34 2.20 -1.84
CA TYR A 172 -9.13 2.54 -3.02
C TYR A 172 -9.05 4.04 -3.33
N GLY A 173 -9.44 4.44 -4.53
CA GLY A 173 -9.47 5.85 -4.91
C GLY A 173 -8.97 6.13 -6.32
N ASP A 174 -8.61 7.38 -6.56
CA ASP A 174 -8.14 7.85 -7.87
C ASP A 174 -6.86 7.10 -8.30
N ARG A 175 -6.82 6.67 -9.57
CA ARG A 175 -5.73 5.87 -10.17
C ARG A 175 -5.60 4.44 -9.63
N GLN A 176 -6.62 3.93 -8.90
CA GLN A 176 -6.60 2.53 -8.46
C GLN A 176 -6.50 1.57 -9.65
N CYS A 177 -5.84 0.44 -9.43
CA CYS A 177 -5.71 -0.59 -10.46
C CYS A 177 -7.08 -1.15 -10.85
N THR A 178 -7.33 -1.28 -12.15
CA THR A 178 -8.59 -1.80 -12.70
C THR A 178 -8.36 -2.94 -13.70
N LYS A 179 -7.10 -3.26 -14.00
CA LYS A 179 -6.72 -4.24 -15.03
C LYS A 179 -6.52 -5.62 -14.41
N GLY A 180 -7.06 -6.62 -15.12
CA GLY A 180 -6.91 -8.02 -14.74
C GLY A 180 -7.90 -8.50 -13.68
N GLN A 181 -8.03 -9.83 -13.57
CA GLN A 181 -8.95 -10.48 -12.62
C GLN A 181 -8.54 -10.33 -11.14
N TYR A 182 -7.32 -9.90 -10.89
CA TYR A 182 -6.75 -9.68 -9.55
C TYR A 182 -6.71 -8.20 -9.16
N ALA A 183 -7.40 -7.33 -9.90
CA ALA A 183 -7.56 -5.93 -9.52
C ALA A 183 -8.33 -5.80 -8.20
N PRO A 184 -8.06 -4.74 -7.40
CA PRO A 184 -8.86 -4.43 -6.21
C PRO A 184 -10.35 -4.36 -6.54
N VAL A 185 -11.18 -4.94 -5.68
CA VAL A 185 -12.60 -5.21 -5.96
C VAL A 185 -13.39 -3.96 -6.37
N ILE A 186 -13.14 -2.80 -5.75
CA ILE A 186 -13.83 -1.54 -6.08
C ILE A 186 -13.53 -1.15 -7.55
N GLY A 187 -12.26 -1.12 -7.94
CA GLY A 187 -11.86 -0.81 -9.31
C GLY A 187 -12.41 -1.82 -10.32
N LEU A 188 -12.38 -3.11 -9.96
CA LEU A 188 -12.93 -4.19 -10.79
C LEU A 188 -14.45 -4.01 -11.01
N PHE A 189 -15.21 -3.79 -9.94
CA PHE A 189 -16.67 -3.62 -10.02
C PHE A 189 -17.05 -2.39 -10.84
N MET A 190 -16.41 -1.25 -10.60
CA MET A 190 -16.64 -0.02 -11.38
C MET A 190 -16.37 -0.24 -12.86
N LYS A 191 -15.27 -0.93 -13.22
CA LYS A 191 -14.94 -1.25 -14.60
C LYS A 191 -15.93 -2.23 -15.23
N GLN A 192 -16.37 -3.24 -14.48
CA GLN A 192 -17.37 -4.19 -14.96
C GLN A 192 -18.70 -3.49 -15.27
N ILE A 193 -19.18 -2.64 -14.37
CA ILE A 193 -20.41 -1.87 -14.57
C ILE A 193 -20.28 -0.90 -15.75
N SER A 194 -19.16 -0.16 -15.87
CA SER A 194 -18.95 0.76 -17.01
C SER A 194 -18.94 0.05 -18.36
N ASN A 195 -18.54 -1.22 -18.40
CA ASN A 195 -18.53 -2.07 -19.60
C ASN A 195 -19.85 -2.83 -19.82
N GLY A 196 -20.89 -2.60 -18.99
CA GLY A 196 -22.16 -3.30 -19.06
C GLY A 196 -22.12 -4.76 -18.59
N ASN A 197 -21.05 -5.18 -17.91
CA ASN A 197 -20.88 -6.54 -17.40
C ASN A 197 -21.39 -6.68 -15.96
N PRO A 198 -21.81 -7.89 -15.52
CA PRO A 198 -22.13 -8.15 -14.14
C PRO A 198 -20.88 -8.08 -13.27
N MET A 199 -21.04 -7.63 -12.02
CA MET A 199 -19.98 -7.65 -11.01
C MET A 199 -19.69 -9.11 -10.60
N THR A 200 -18.39 -9.49 -10.58
CA THR A 200 -17.97 -10.85 -10.21
C THR A 200 -17.62 -10.94 -8.74
N VAL A 201 -18.37 -11.73 -7.98
CA VAL A 201 -18.22 -11.93 -6.54
C VAL A 201 -17.53 -13.28 -6.28
N VAL A 202 -16.39 -13.25 -5.61
CA VAL A 202 -15.66 -14.46 -5.21
C VAL A 202 -16.39 -15.13 -4.05
N GLY A 203 -16.65 -16.44 -4.14
CA GLY A 203 -17.34 -17.22 -3.11
C GLY A 203 -18.76 -16.73 -2.85
N ASP A 204 -19.15 -16.67 -1.56
CA ASP A 204 -20.49 -16.26 -1.12
C ASP A 204 -20.69 -14.73 -1.03
N GLY A 205 -19.60 -13.95 -1.13
CA GLY A 205 -19.64 -12.50 -1.04
C GLY A 205 -19.78 -11.93 0.38
N LEU A 206 -19.79 -12.77 1.40
CA LEU A 206 -19.91 -12.38 2.82
C LEU A 206 -18.55 -12.04 3.45
N GLN A 207 -17.45 -12.23 2.75
CA GLN A 207 -16.13 -11.79 3.20
C GLN A 207 -16.10 -10.26 3.33
N THR A 208 -15.53 -9.77 4.42
CA THR A 208 -15.47 -8.34 4.72
C THR A 208 -14.08 -7.75 4.51
N ARG A 209 -14.06 -6.48 4.12
CA ARG A 209 -12.84 -5.69 3.99
C ARG A 209 -13.01 -4.34 4.68
N ASP A 210 -11.90 -3.86 5.24
CA ASP A 210 -11.75 -2.48 5.67
C ASP A 210 -11.16 -1.69 4.50
N TYR A 211 -11.92 -0.76 3.96
CA TYR A 211 -11.54 0.01 2.77
C TYR A 211 -11.07 1.41 3.14
N THR A 212 -9.84 1.75 2.77
CA THR A 212 -9.21 3.04 3.09
C THR A 212 -9.02 3.88 1.83
N ASN A 213 -9.49 5.13 1.84
CA ASN A 213 -9.31 6.01 0.70
C ASN A 213 -7.83 6.40 0.52
N VAL A 214 -7.37 6.48 -0.73
CA VAL A 214 -5.97 6.82 -1.05
C VAL A 214 -5.56 8.20 -0.51
N LYS A 215 -6.49 9.17 -0.44
CA LYS A 215 -6.20 10.50 0.14
C LYS A 215 -5.96 10.42 1.66
N ASP A 216 -6.66 9.53 2.36
CA ASP A 216 -6.39 9.27 3.78
C ASP A 216 -5.06 8.54 3.97
N VAL A 217 -4.71 7.62 3.07
CA VAL A 217 -3.38 6.98 3.05
C VAL A 217 -2.27 8.01 2.80
N VAL A 218 -2.45 8.94 1.87
CA VAL A 218 -1.52 10.07 1.64
C VAL A 218 -1.37 10.90 2.90
N ASN A 219 -2.47 11.26 3.57
CA ASN A 219 -2.44 12.02 4.82
C ASN A 219 -1.70 11.26 5.94
N ALA A 220 -1.84 9.93 6.03
CA ALA A 220 -1.07 9.11 6.97
C ALA A 220 0.45 9.18 6.69
N ASN A 221 0.82 9.09 5.40
CA ASN A 221 2.22 9.20 4.99
C ASN A 221 2.79 10.58 5.34
N MET A 222 2.06 11.65 5.11
CA MET A 222 2.48 13.01 5.51
C MET A 222 2.62 13.13 7.03
N ALA A 223 1.65 12.66 7.82
CA ALA A 223 1.72 12.64 9.27
C ALA A 223 2.95 11.88 9.81
N ALA A 224 3.37 10.81 9.12
CA ALA A 224 4.58 10.06 9.47
C ALA A 224 5.86 10.88 9.28
N THR A 225 5.89 11.92 8.47
CA THR A 225 7.06 12.81 8.35
C THR A 225 7.18 13.79 9.51
N GLU A 226 6.09 14.03 10.24
CA GLU A 226 6.00 15.04 11.31
C GLU A 226 6.09 14.44 12.72
N CYS A 227 5.80 13.13 12.88
CA CYS A 227 5.79 12.51 14.22
C CYS A 227 7.20 12.46 14.84
N GLU A 228 7.25 12.55 16.18
CA GLU A 228 8.50 12.56 16.94
C GLU A 228 8.80 11.24 17.64
N THR A 229 7.88 10.27 17.57
CA THR A 229 7.97 8.96 18.23
C THR A 229 7.49 7.85 17.32
N GLY A 230 7.56 6.60 17.76
CA GLY A 230 7.08 5.42 17.01
C GLY A 230 8.04 4.95 15.92
N PHE A 231 9.34 5.28 16.05
CA PHE A 231 10.35 4.83 15.09
C PHE A 231 10.64 3.34 15.26
N GLY A 232 10.79 2.65 14.14
CA GLY A 232 10.91 1.20 14.08
C GLY A 232 9.60 0.45 14.30
N GLU A 233 8.47 1.17 14.45
CA GLU A 233 7.18 0.58 14.76
C GLU A 233 6.26 0.45 13.54
N ILE A 234 5.27 -0.43 13.69
CA ILE A 234 4.22 -0.72 12.71
C ILE A 234 2.95 0.01 13.11
N PHE A 235 2.22 0.53 12.13
CA PHE A 235 0.91 1.19 12.29
C PHE A 235 -0.09 0.65 11.28
N ASN A 236 -1.30 0.36 11.74
CA ASN A 236 -2.42 0.06 10.87
C ASN A 236 -2.98 1.35 10.26
N ILE A 237 -3.12 1.36 8.93
CA ILE A 237 -3.77 2.42 8.19
C ILE A 237 -5.01 1.84 7.53
N GLY A 238 -6.12 1.99 8.21
CA GLY A 238 -7.46 1.48 7.90
C GLY A 238 -8.52 2.45 8.36
N THR A 239 -9.79 2.07 8.28
CA THR A 239 -10.91 2.86 8.78
C THR A 239 -11.48 2.32 10.09
N GLY A 240 -11.24 1.05 10.38
CA GLY A 240 -11.93 0.33 11.47
C GLY A 240 -13.38 -0.06 11.12
N VAL A 241 -13.79 0.12 9.87
CA VAL A 241 -15.13 -0.22 9.40
C VAL A 241 -15.06 -1.38 8.40
N GLN A 242 -15.91 -2.38 8.62
CA GLN A 242 -16.04 -3.52 7.72
C GLN A 242 -17.16 -3.30 6.71
N THR A 243 -16.92 -3.66 5.46
CA THR A 243 -17.95 -3.74 4.41
C THR A 243 -17.81 -5.10 3.72
N ASN A 244 -18.90 -5.87 3.59
CA ASN A 244 -18.87 -7.10 2.83
C ASN A 244 -18.96 -6.84 1.32
N ILE A 245 -18.62 -7.84 0.52
CA ILE A 245 -18.55 -7.68 -0.95
C ILE A 245 -19.93 -7.47 -1.57
N LEU A 246 -21.00 -8.06 -1.00
CA LEU A 246 -22.36 -7.85 -1.51
C LEU A 246 -22.87 -6.43 -1.16
N GLU A 247 -22.60 -5.93 0.05
CA GLU A 247 -22.89 -4.53 0.41
C GLU A 247 -22.14 -3.56 -0.50
N LEU A 248 -20.87 -3.84 -0.80
CA LEU A 248 -20.09 -3.02 -1.73
C LEU A 248 -20.69 -3.04 -3.14
N ALA A 249 -21.12 -4.20 -3.62
CA ALA A 249 -21.76 -4.34 -4.93
C ALA A 249 -23.05 -3.52 -5.01
N GLU A 250 -23.88 -3.56 -3.94
CA GLU A 250 -25.11 -2.79 -3.84
C GLU A 250 -24.84 -1.28 -3.78
N MET A 251 -23.77 -0.84 -3.08
CA MET A 251 -23.36 0.57 -3.07
C MET A 251 -22.94 1.07 -4.46
N ILE A 252 -22.21 0.23 -5.24
CA ILE A 252 -21.69 0.63 -6.57
C ILE A 252 -22.79 0.63 -7.63
N ALA A 253 -23.67 -0.37 -7.60
CA ALA A 253 -24.73 -0.52 -8.62
C ALA A 253 -25.98 -1.16 -8.00
N PRO A 254 -26.85 -0.35 -7.35
CA PRO A 254 -28.05 -0.84 -6.66
C PRO A 254 -28.95 -1.70 -7.56
N GLY A 255 -29.36 -2.86 -7.05
CA GLY A 255 -30.25 -3.81 -7.73
C GLY A 255 -29.65 -4.55 -8.93
N LYS A 256 -28.34 -4.40 -9.21
CA LYS A 256 -27.68 -5.16 -10.29
C LYS A 256 -27.33 -6.56 -9.82
N LYS A 257 -27.60 -7.54 -10.68
CA LYS A 257 -27.21 -8.94 -10.42
C LYS A 257 -25.70 -9.10 -10.40
N VAL A 258 -25.21 -9.89 -9.44
CA VAL A 258 -23.81 -10.29 -9.33
C VAL A 258 -23.62 -11.72 -9.90
N LEU A 259 -22.42 -12.03 -10.37
CA LEU A 259 -22.00 -13.35 -10.80
C LEU A 259 -21.01 -13.92 -9.78
N HIS A 260 -21.41 -15.00 -9.11
CA HIS A 260 -20.52 -15.70 -8.17
C HIS A 260 -19.48 -16.53 -8.93
N ILE A 261 -18.21 -16.41 -8.50
CA ILE A 261 -17.07 -17.16 -9.04
C ILE A 261 -16.38 -17.95 -7.91
N PRO A 262 -15.61 -19.00 -8.23
CA PRO A 262 -14.95 -19.84 -7.22
C PRO A 262 -14.05 -19.04 -6.25
N GLU A 263 -13.93 -19.55 -5.02
CA GLU A 263 -13.02 -19.01 -3.99
C GLU A 263 -11.56 -19.03 -4.45
N ARG A 264 -10.76 -18.11 -3.91
CA ARG A 264 -9.34 -17.98 -4.19
C ARG A 264 -8.52 -18.39 -2.97
N PRO A 265 -7.46 -19.21 -3.13
CA PRO A 265 -6.61 -19.58 -2.00
C PRO A 265 -5.78 -18.37 -1.52
N GLY A 266 -5.42 -18.37 -0.23
CA GLY A 266 -4.48 -17.41 0.35
C GLY A 266 -5.07 -16.04 0.70
N GLU A 267 -6.40 -15.87 0.64
CA GLU A 267 -7.10 -14.65 1.03
C GLU A 267 -7.74 -14.74 2.41
N CYS A 268 -7.67 -13.65 3.19
CA CYS A 268 -8.38 -13.54 4.47
C CYS A 268 -9.89 -13.39 4.26
N ARG A 269 -10.70 -13.99 5.16
CA ARG A 269 -12.16 -13.82 5.10
C ARG A 269 -12.63 -12.49 5.68
N PHE A 270 -12.04 -12.04 6.80
CA PHE A 270 -12.44 -10.81 7.50
C PHE A 270 -11.23 -9.92 7.74
N THR A 271 -11.36 -8.63 7.46
CA THR A 271 -10.34 -7.63 7.82
C THR A 271 -10.99 -6.40 8.41
N GLN A 272 -10.49 -5.97 9.58
CA GLN A 272 -10.88 -4.74 10.27
C GLN A 272 -9.67 -4.24 11.06
N ALA A 273 -9.24 -3.02 10.81
CA ALA A 273 -8.11 -2.41 11.51
C ALA A 273 -8.50 -1.93 12.91
N ASP A 274 -7.66 -2.16 13.90
CA ASP A 274 -7.58 -1.27 15.05
C ASP A 274 -6.61 -0.15 14.69
N ILE A 275 -7.07 1.08 14.69
CA ILE A 275 -6.31 2.29 14.32
C ILE A 275 -5.95 3.16 15.52
N SER A 276 -6.14 2.66 16.73
CA SER A 276 -5.92 3.42 17.98
C SER A 276 -4.49 3.95 18.07
N LYS A 277 -3.50 3.14 17.68
CA LYS A 277 -2.09 3.52 17.69
C LYS A 277 -1.77 4.64 16.69
N ALA A 278 -2.33 4.58 15.48
CA ALA A 278 -2.16 5.65 14.49
C ALA A 278 -2.80 6.96 14.96
N LYS A 279 -3.99 6.90 15.58
CA LYS A 279 -4.62 8.07 16.20
C LYS A 279 -3.80 8.67 17.32
N GLU A 280 -3.25 7.84 18.18
CA GLU A 280 -2.49 8.30 19.36
C GLU A 280 -1.13 8.90 18.97
N ILE A 281 -0.33 8.20 18.15
CA ILE A 281 1.06 8.56 17.87
C ILE A 281 1.17 9.49 16.65
N LEU A 282 0.50 9.16 15.55
CA LEU A 282 0.57 9.95 14.32
C LEU A 282 -0.43 11.09 14.28
N LYS A 283 -1.37 11.17 15.24
CA LYS A 283 -2.50 12.11 15.23
C LYS A 283 -3.30 12.04 13.94
N TRP A 284 -3.37 10.84 13.35
CA TRP A 284 -4.05 10.58 12.09
C TRP A 284 -5.32 9.76 12.31
N GLU A 285 -6.34 10.11 11.56
CA GLU A 285 -7.57 9.31 11.40
C GLU A 285 -8.12 9.45 9.98
N PRO A 286 -8.84 8.42 9.45
CA PRO A 286 -9.48 8.49 8.16
C PRO A 286 -10.64 9.49 8.18
N LYS A 287 -10.83 10.21 7.06
CA LYS A 287 -11.87 11.24 6.93
C LYS A 287 -12.87 10.94 5.82
N ILE A 288 -12.53 10.06 4.88
CA ILE A 288 -13.32 9.82 3.69
C ILE A 288 -14.15 8.55 3.86
N ASN A 289 -15.48 8.72 3.85
CA ASN A 289 -16.41 7.61 3.90
C ASN A 289 -16.50 6.91 2.53
N LEU A 290 -16.58 5.58 2.52
CA LEU A 290 -16.64 4.77 1.29
C LEU A 290 -17.92 5.04 0.49
N SER A 291 -19.08 5.08 1.14
CA SER A 291 -20.36 5.32 0.45
C SER A 291 -20.44 6.72 -0.15
N ASP A 292 -19.95 7.74 0.56
CA ASP A 292 -19.93 9.12 0.07
C ASP A 292 -19.03 9.27 -1.15
N TRP A 293 -17.87 8.59 -1.12
CA TRP A 293 -16.96 8.60 -2.27
C TRP A 293 -17.54 7.88 -3.48
N ILE A 294 -18.24 6.75 -3.30
CA ILE A 294 -18.92 6.03 -4.38
C ILE A 294 -20.04 6.88 -4.97
N ASN A 295 -20.88 7.49 -4.14
CA ASN A 295 -22.04 8.31 -4.56
C ASN A 295 -21.62 9.61 -5.25
N GLY A 296 -20.41 10.09 -5.03
CA GLY A 296 -19.88 11.30 -5.69
C GLY A 296 -19.27 11.05 -7.08
N ARG A 297 -19.43 9.84 -7.68
CA ARG A 297 -18.80 9.42 -8.94
C ARG A 297 -19.77 9.31 -10.12
#